data_0ecc388d72368859a3467f910769c5c2
#
_entry.id   0ecc388d72368859a3467f910769c5c2
#
_cell.length_a   1.000
_cell.length_b   1.000
_cell.length_c   1.000
_cell.angle_alpha   90.00
_cell.angle_beta   90.00
_cell.angle_gamma   90.00
#
_symmetry.space_group_name_H-M   'P 1'
#
loop_
_entity.id
_entity.type
_entity.pdbx_description
1 polymer ?
#
loop_
_entity_poly.entity_id
_entity_poly.type
_entity_poly.pdbx_seq_one_letter_code
_entity_poly.pdbx_strand_id
1 'polypeptide(L)'
;MDAAFTAEQDEIRRTLRELLAKRSGPDDVRSAVRTADGYDETLWRQLAQDLGLPGLALPQEYGGVGCGLAELAVACEETGRALLPSPLIATAALAAPLIAALGTEAQRTALLPRIAAGRLTATLAVPGGSLATALGLTGDPTGGAWAGGGRAGGIQARPVGGAEGWRLYGEAAQVLDGHSAGLLLVAAHAGGFPRSRTLLFLVRPDTAAGIVRARRTSLDETRPLARIELRDTEAELLGADDTVDVIDALAPAGRGVAVLLAAEAVGAAASALERTVEYVKTREQFGRAIGSFQAVKHRLADLYVRVQAARSAAYYAAWAPAAGSLALAQALESLRITAAEAVQLHGGIGFTWEHEAHLYFKRAAADELLFGPVHRLRDHVAQQAGLFGPPNGQPPSSSAFAAPGSAEQVAV
;
A
#
# COMPACT_ATOMS: atom_id res chain seq x y z
N MET A 1 9.23 -15.65 -21.15
CA MET A 1 9.08 -14.29 -20.57
C MET A 1 10.48 -13.86 -20.18
N ASP A 2 11.00 -12.83 -20.79
CA ASP A 2 12.29 -12.26 -20.36
C ASP A 2 12.05 -11.48 -19.07
N ALA A 3 12.69 -11.92 -17.97
CA ALA A 3 12.52 -11.33 -16.66
C ALA A 3 13.52 -10.18 -16.38
N ALA A 4 14.26 -9.75 -17.41
CA ALA A 4 15.16 -8.61 -17.32
C ALA A 4 14.36 -7.30 -17.27
N PHE A 5 14.83 -6.35 -16.45
CA PHE A 5 14.25 -5.01 -16.46
C PHE A 5 14.51 -4.33 -17.80
N THR A 6 13.53 -3.55 -18.26
CA THR A 6 13.72 -2.69 -19.43
C THR A 6 14.64 -1.52 -19.11
N ALA A 7 15.24 -0.92 -20.13
CA ALA A 7 16.05 0.28 -19.96
C ALA A 7 15.26 1.44 -19.31
N GLU A 8 13.96 1.50 -19.57
CA GLU A 8 13.05 2.49 -18.99
C GLU A 8 12.81 2.25 -17.49
N GLN A 9 12.61 0.99 -17.07
CA GLN A 9 12.50 0.62 -15.66
C GLN A 9 13.79 0.88 -14.89
N ASP A 10 14.95 0.62 -15.51
CA ASP A 10 16.25 0.94 -14.91
C ASP A 10 16.46 2.46 -14.80
N GLU A 11 15.97 3.26 -15.76
CA GLU A 11 16.01 4.72 -15.69
C GLU A 11 15.13 5.25 -14.57
N ILE A 12 13.90 4.77 -14.41
CA ILE A 12 13.01 5.11 -13.30
C ILE A 12 13.70 4.84 -11.96
N ARG A 13 14.29 3.65 -11.80
CA ARG A 13 15.02 3.25 -10.61
C ARG A 13 16.17 4.19 -10.30
N ARG A 14 17.02 4.45 -11.29
CA ARG A 14 18.21 5.29 -11.14
C ARG A 14 17.83 6.71 -10.73
N THR A 15 16.90 7.32 -11.45
CA THR A 15 16.46 8.70 -11.22
C THR A 15 15.85 8.88 -9.85
N LEU A 16 14.95 7.97 -9.45
CA LEU A 16 14.35 8.01 -8.11
C LEU A 16 15.39 7.80 -7.01
N ARG A 17 16.28 6.83 -7.17
CA ARG A 17 17.36 6.56 -6.20
C ARG A 17 18.26 7.77 -5.99
N GLU A 18 18.70 8.42 -7.07
CA GLU A 18 19.55 9.61 -7.00
C GLU A 18 18.81 10.80 -6.34
N LEU A 19 17.54 11.01 -6.68
CA LEU A 19 16.75 12.07 -6.10
C LEU A 19 16.52 11.83 -4.60
N LEU A 20 16.07 10.64 -4.23
CA LEU A 20 15.77 10.30 -2.84
C LEU A 20 17.03 10.22 -1.96
N ALA A 21 18.17 9.81 -2.50
CA ALA A 21 19.45 9.87 -1.78
C ALA A 21 19.85 11.31 -1.40
N LYS A 22 19.44 12.31 -2.20
CA LYS A 22 19.73 13.73 -1.94
C LYS A 22 18.68 14.45 -1.09
N ARG A 23 17.43 13.97 -1.08
CA ARG A 23 16.27 14.71 -0.56
C ARG A 23 15.48 13.96 0.52
N SER A 24 15.83 12.70 0.81
CA SER A 24 15.14 11.86 1.79
C SER A 24 16.16 11.06 2.62
N GLY A 25 17.15 11.76 3.14
CA GLY A 25 18.05 11.21 4.16
C GLY A 25 17.33 11.02 5.51
N PRO A 26 17.97 10.38 6.51
CA PRO A 26 17.35 10.11 7.81
C PRO A 26 16.81 11.34 8.53
N ASP A 27 17.51 12.48 8.43
CA ASP A 27 17.07 13.73 9.06
C ASP A 27 15.93 14.39 8.29
N ASP A 28 15.93 14.26 6.95
CA ASP A 28 14.81 14.72 6.12
C ASP A 28 13.54 13.93 6.43
N VAL A 29 13.65 12.60 6.58
CA VAL A 29 12.53 11.73 6.98
C VAL A 29 11.99 12.15 8.36
N ARG A 30 12.88 12.36 9.36
CA ARG A 30 12.49 12.83 10.70
C ARG A 30 11.83 14.21 10.66
N SER A 31 12.25 15.09 9.77
CA SER A 31 11.67 16.41 9.59
C SER A 31 10.32 16.34 8.91
N ALA A 32 10.20 15.54 7.85
CA ALA A 32 8.98 15.35 7.07
C ALA A 32 7.82 14.80 7.93
N VAL A 33 8.07 13.78 8.76
CA VAL A 33 7.02 13.20 9.63
C VAL A 33 6.48 14.17 10.69
N ARG A 34 7.21 15.25 11.00
CA ARG A 34 6.79 16.27 11.97
C ARG A 34 5.96 17.39 11.35
N THR A 35 5.88 17.46 10.02
CA THR A 35 5.01 18.43 9.35
C THR A 35 3.54 18.13 9.64
N ALA A 36 2.66 19.10 9.39
CA ALA A 36 1.23 18.94 9.56
C ALA A 36 0.69 17.81 8.66
N ASP A 37 1.19 17.72 7.43
CA ASP A 37 0.77 16.73 6.43
C ASP A 37 1.46 15.38 6.59
N GLY A 38 2.56 15.32 7.38
CA GLY A 38 3.32 14.09 7.62
C GLY A 38 4.29 13.72 6.51
N TYR A 39 4.52 14.62 5.53
CA TYR A 39 5.47 14.45 4.42
C TYR A 39 6.02 15.81 3.96
N ASP A 40 7.08 15.80 3.13
CA ASP A 40 7.62 17.00 2.46
C ASP A 40 6.80 17.31 1.19
N GLU A 41 5.94 18.32 1.26
CA GLU A 41 5.13 18.76 0.12
C GLU A 41 5.98 19.24 -1.09
N THR A 42 7.16 19.79 -0.84
CA THR A 42 8.03 20.25 -1.92
C THR A 42 8.60 19.07 -2.68
N LEU A 43 9.06 18.04 -1.96
CA LEU A 43 9.52 16.81 -2.57
C LEU A 43 8.36 16.08 -3.27
N TRP A 44 7.17 16.01 -2.66
CA TRP A 44 5.99 15.43 -3.29
C TRP A 44 5.64 16.09 -4.62
N ARG A 45 5.62 17.44 -4.65
CA ARG A 45 5.39 18.19 -5.90
C ARG A 45 6.48 17.94 -6.93
N GLN A 46 7.74 17.84 -6.52
CA GLN A 46 8.84 17.50 -7.40
C GLN A 46 8.68 16.11 -8.00
N LEU A 47 8.38 15.10 -7.19
CA LEU A 47 8.12 13.73 -7.66
C LEU A 47 6.95 13.64 -8.64
N ALA A 48 5.92 14.48 -8.44
CA ALA A 48 4.78 14.53 -9.34
C ALA A 48 5.07 15.26 -10.65
N GLN A 49 5.76 16.40 -10.58
CA GLN A 49 5.98 17.27 -11.76
C GLN A 49 7.13 16.78 -12.63
N ASP A 50 8.23 16.34 -12.01
CA ASP A 50 9.44 15.95 -12.74
C ASP A 50 9.41 14.47 -13.18
N LEU A 51 8.76 13.60 -12.40
CA LEU A 51 8.75 12.14 -12.62
C LEU A 51 7.35 11.57 -12.88
N GLY A 52 6.29 12.35 -12.76
CA GLY A 52 4.92 11.88 -12.95
C GLY A 52 4.51 10.78 -11.95
N LEU A 53 5.19 10.68 -10.80
CA LEU A 53 5.10 9.52 -9.90
C LEU A 53 3.67 9.16 -9.46
N PRO A 54 2.80 10.10 -9.03
CA PRO A 54 1.42 9.76 -8.65
C PRO A 54 0.56 9.29 -9.81
N GLY A 55 0.90 9.70 -11.04
CA GLY A 55 0.22 9.36 -12.28
C GLY A 55 0.90 8.25 -13.09
N LEU A 56 1.96 7.62 -12.57
CA LEU A 56 2.80 6.71 -13.35
C LEU A 56 1.99 5.58 -13.98
N ALA A 57 1.06 4.96 -13.25
CA ALA A 57 0.20 3.88 -13.73
C ALA A 57 -1.20 4.34 -14.16
N LEU A 58 -1.46 5.66 -14.20
CA LEU A 58 -2.74 6.18 -14.68
C LEU A 58 -2.73 6.32 -16.21
N PRO A 59 -3.88 6.13 -16.89
CA PRO A 59 -4.00 6.35 -18.32
C PRO A 59 -3.63 7.77 -18.75
N GLN A 60 -3.05 7.89 -19.95
CA GLN A 60 -2.65 9.19 -20.51
C GLN A 60 -3.84 10.13 -20.74
N GLU A 61 -5.02 9.60 -21.03
CA GLU A 61 -6.26 10.37 -21.21
C GLU A 61 -6.64 11.16 -19.94
N TYR A 62 -6.20 10.69 -18.76
CA TYR A 62 -6.37 11.40 -17.48
C TYR A 62 -5.07 12.06 -16.99
N GLY A 63 -4.13 12.34 -17.90
CA GLY A 63 -2.89 13.03 -17.56
C GLY A 63 -1.85 12.17 -16.85
N GLY A 64 -2.04 10.85 -16.84
CA GLY A 64 -1.04 9.90 -16.35
C GLY A 64 0.06 9.63 -17.36
N VAL A 65 1.08 8.89 -16.96
CA VAL A 65 2.19 8.47 -17.82
C VAL A 65 1.79 7.28 -18.70
N GLY A 66 0.85 6.46 -18.25
CA GLY A 66 0.39 5.26 -18.97
C GLY A 66 1.31 4.05 -18.84
N CYS A 67 2.17 4.04 -17.83
CA CYS A 67 2.99 2.87 -17.46
C CYS A 67 2.15 1.77 -16.80
N GLY A 68 2.76 0.62 -16.55
CA GLY A 68 2.13 -0.50 -15.89
C GLY A 68 2.39 -0.56 -14.38
N LEU A 69 1.87 -1.63 -13.78
CA LEU A 69 2.10 -1.94 -12.36
C LEU A 69 3.58 -2.23 -12.08
N ALA A 70 4.34 -2.76 -13.05
CA ALA A 70 5.75 -3.09 -12.89
C ALA A 70 6.61 -1.83 -12.69
N GLU A 71 6.37 -0.77 -13.46
CA GLU A 71 7.08 0.50 -13.34
C GLU A 71 6.77 1.18 -12.00
N LEU A 72 5.51 1.16 -11.57
CA LEU A 72 5.12 1.68 -10.27
C LEU A 72 5.72 0.83 -9.13
N ALA A 73 5.87 -0.49 -9.29
CA ALA A 73 6.54 -1.34 -8.31
C ALA A 73 8.04 -1.01 -8.20
N VAL A 74 8.72 -0.72 -9.32
CA VAL A 74 10.11 -0.21 -9.31
C VAL A 74 10.21 1.09 -8.51
N ALA A 75 9.28 2.01 -8.72
CA ALA A 75 9.22 3.26 -7.97
C ALA A 75 8.95 3.02 -6.47
N CYS A 76 8.04 2.12 -6.12
CA CYS A 76 7.77 1.75 -4.73
C CYS A 76 8.97 1.09 -4.05
N GLU A 77 9.77 0.29 -4.75
CA GLU A 77 11.03 -0.24 -4.18
C GLU A 77 11.97 0.89 -3.76
N GLU A 78 12.13 1.92 -4.58
CA GLU A 78 13.02 3.05 -4.25
C GLU A 78 12.44 3.94 -3.13
N THR A 79 11.13 4.16 -3.09
CA THR A 79 10.50 4.88 -1.96
C THR A 79 10.60 4.10 -0.65
N GLY A 80 10.51 2.78 -0.70
CA GLY A 80 10.74 1.89 0.44
C GLY A 80 12.19 1.94 0.95
N ARG A 81 13.17 1.94 0.05
CA ARG A 81 14.59 2.09 0.40
C ARG A 81 14.85 3.35 1.21
N ALA A 82 14.20 4.45 0.84
CA ALA A 82 14.34 5.75 1.50
C ALA A 82 13.43 5.91 2.72
N LEU A 83 12.55 4.94 3.04
CA LEU A 83 11.44 5.10 4.00
C LEU A 83 10.67 6.41 3.78
N LEU A 84 10.45 6.75 2.50
CA LEU A 84 9.86 8.04 2.12
C LEU A 84 8.49 8.25 2.75
N PRO A 85 8.29 9.26 3.62
CA PRO A 85 6.96 9.67 4.04
C PRO A 85 6.26 10.34 2.86
N SER A 86 5.22 9.73 2.32
CA SER A 86 4.48 10.28 1.18
C SER A 86 3.09 9.67 1.06
N PRO A 87 2.13 10.38 0.46
CA PRO A 87 0.78 9.87 0.20
C PRO A 87 0.72 8.93 -1.00
N LEU A 88 1.85 8.40 -1.50
CA LEU A 88 1.92 7.59 -2.73
C LEU A 88 1.04 6.35 -2.65
N ILE A 89 1.18 5.54 -1.59
CA ILE A 89 0.39 4.30 -1.44
C ILE A 89 -1.10 4.62 -1.29
N ALA A 90 -1.46 5.59 -0.45
CA ALA A 90 -2.85 5.96 -0.25
C ALA A 90 -3.49 6.50 -1.55
N THR A 91 -2.75 7.31 -2.29
CA THR A 91 -3.26 8.02 -3.46
C THR A 91 -3.17 7.19 -4.74
N ALA A 92 -1.97 6.74 -5.12
CA ALA A 92 -1.73 6.09 -6.40
C ALA A 92 -2.06 4.58 -6.37
N ALA A 93 -1.88 3.91 -5.22
CA ALA A 93 -2.11 2.47 -5.14
C ALA A 93 -3.54 2.12 -4.66
N LEU A 94 -4.14 2.92 -3.76
CA LEU A 94 -5.47 2.64 -3.20
C LEU A 94 -6.56 3.45 -3.90
N ALA A 95 -6.52 4.79 -3.84
CA ALA A 95 -7.64 5.62 -4.24
C ALA A 95 -7.77 5.76 -5.77
N ALA A 96 -6.70 6.03 -6.48
CA ALA A 96 -6.74 6.28 -7.92
C ALA A 96 -7.28 5.10 -8.74
N PRO A 97 -6.88 3.84 -8.49
CA PRO A 97 -7.45 2.68 -9.19
C PRO A 97 -8.94 2.50 -8.95
N LEU A 98 -9.44 2.80 -7.75
CA LEU A 98 -10.87 2.72 -7.43
C LEU A 98 -11.67 3.81 -8.13
N ILE A 99 -11.14 5.03 -8.21
CA ILE A 99 -11.76 6.12 -8.99
C ILE A 99 -11.79 5.75 -10.48
N ALA A 100 -10.70 5.20 -11.01
CA ALA A 100 -10.64 4.77 -12.39
C ALA A 100 -11.64 3.65 -12.72
N ALA A 101 -11.81 2.69 -11.81
CA ALA A 101 -12.69 1.54 -12.01
C ALA A 101 -14.18 1.88 -11.83
N LEU A 102 -14.51 2.64 -10.79
CA LEU A 102 -15.90 2.86 -10.36
C LEU A 102 -16.47 4.22 -10.78
N GLY A 103 -15.60 5.23 -10.94
CA GLY A 103 -16.03 6.60 -11.18
C GLY A 103 -16.80 6.76 -12.50
N THR A 104 -17.75 7.70 -12.52
CA THR A 104 -18.32 8.19 -13.77
C THR A 104 -17.25 8.90 -14.59
N GLU A 105 -17.50 9.10 -15.89
CA GLU A 105 -16.56 9.85 -16.73
C GLU A 105 -16.30 11.27 -16.20
N ALA A 106 -17.34 11.92 -15.69
CA ALA A 106 -17.21 13.23 -15.05
C ALA A 106 -16.31 13.18 -13.81
N GLN A 107 -16.45 12.16 -12.96
CA GLN A 107 -15.61 11.98 -11.77
C GLN A 107 -14.17 11.67 -12.14
N ARG A 108 -13.93 10.75 -13.10
CA ARG A 108 -12.59 10.43 -13.60
C ARG A 108 -11.88 11.67 -14.14
N THR A 109 -12.54 12.40 -15.04
CA THR A 109 -11.99 13.62 -15.67
C THR A 109 -11.75 14.73 -14.65
N ALA A 110 -12.56 14.84 -13.60
CA ALA A 110 -12.38 15.86 -12.56
C ALA A 110 -11.27 15.53 -11.56
N LEU A 111 -11.05 14.25 -11.24
CA LEU A 111 -10.21 13.82 -10.13
C LEU A 111 -8.85 13.28 -10.57
N LEU A 112 -8.81 12.37 -11.56
CA LEU A 112 -7.57 11.67 -11.94
C LEU A 112 -6.46 12.61 -12.45
N PRO A 113 -6.74 13.64 -13.28
CA PRO A 113 -5.68 14.58 -13.70
C PRO A 113 -5.07 15.37 -12.54
N ARG A 114 -5.86 15.66 -11.50
CA ARG A 114 -5.37 16.37 -10.31
C ARG A 114 -4.50 15.44 -9.45
N ILE A 115 -4.84 14.15 -9.39
CA ILE A 115 -4.05 13.10 -8.73
C ILE A 115 -2.74 12.91 -9.50
N ALA A 116 -2.79 12.70 -10.81
CA ALA A 116 -1.60 12.51 -11.65
C ALA A 116 -0.60 13.66 -11.51
N ALA A 117 -1.09 14.90 -11.42
CA ALA A 117 -0.28 16.10 -11.21
C ALA A 117 0.16 16.31 -9.74
N GLY A 118 -0.15 15.40 -8.81
CA GLY A 118 0.18 15.52 -7.38
C GLY A 118 -0.56 16.63 -6.64
N ARG A 119 -1.57 17.27 -7.27
CA ARG A 119 -2.36 18.39 -6.72
C ARG A 119 -3.54 17.95 -5.87
N LEU A 120 -3.89 16.67 -5.90
CA LEU A 120 -4.93 16.06 -5.09
C LEU A 120 -4.40 14.75 -4.52
N THR A 121 -4.28 14.68 -3.22
CA THR A 121 -4.02 13.43 -2.50
C THR A 121 -5.34 12.79 -2.12
N ALA A 122 -5.39 11.46 -2.15
CA ALA A 122 -6.61 10.74 -1.85
C ALA A 122 -6.32 9.48 -1.03
N THR A 123 -7.29 9.00 -0.27
CA THR A 123 -7.16 7.77 0.51
C THR A 123 -8.47 7.01 0.62
N LEU A 124 -8.38 5.72 0.95
CA LEU A 124 -9.50 4.85 1.22
C LEU A 124 -9.76 4.76 2.73
N ALA A 125 -10.96 5.14 3.17
CA ALA A 125 -11.41 5.02 4.53
C ALA A 125 -12.35 3.82 4.69
N VAL A 126 -11.88 2.80 5.42
CA VAL A 126 -12.64 1.59 5.76
C VAL A 126 -12.86 1.57 7.27
N PRO A 127 -14.07 1.23 7.77
CA PRO A 127 -14.32 1.13 9.20
C PRO A 127 -13.41 0.14 9.91
N GLY A 128 -13.01 0.49 11.11
CA GLY A 128 -12.35 -0.41 12.07
C GLY A 128 -11.03 -1.02 11.67
N GLY A 129 -10.14 -1.43 11.55
CA GLY A 129 -8.90 -2.13 11.16
C GLY A 129 -9.09 -3.19 10.07
N SER A 130 -10.06 -3.01 9.19
CA SER A 130 -10.49 -4.03 8.21
C SER A 130 -9.95 -3.80 6.80
N LEU A 131 -8.97 -2.90 6.60
CA LEU A 131 -8.45 -2.55 5.28
C LEU A 131 -7.92 -3.78 4.51
N ALA A 132 -7.12 -4.62 5.15
CA ALA A 132 -6.58 -5.82 4.51
C ALA A 132 -7.67 -6.81 4.05
N THR A 133 -8.75 -6.96 4.81
CA THR A 133 -9.89 -7.80 4.43
C THR A 133 -10.72 -7.16 3.32
N ALA A 134 -10.97 -5.85 3.39
CA ALA A 134 -11.65 -5.10 2.34
C ALA A 134 -10.98 -5.24 0.97
N LEU A 135 -9.64 -5.26 0.98
CA LEU A 135 -8.81 -5.45 -0.21
C LEU A 135 -8.66 -6.93 -0.63
N GLY A 136 -9.30 -7.88 0.06
CA GLY A 136 -9.19 -9.30 -0.24
C GLY A 136 -7.79 -9.87 0.01
N LEU A 137 -7.01 -9.30 0.93
CA LEU A 137 -5.65 -9.76 1.24
C LEU A 137 -5.65 -10.86 2.31
N THR A 138 -6.49 -10.72 3.32
CA THR A 138 -6.49 -11.60 4.51
C THR A 138 -7.82 -12.31 4.75
N GLY A 139 -8.73 -12.24 3.81
CA GLY A 139 -10.04 -12.88 3.88
C GLY A 139 -10.91 -12.52 2.69
N ASP A 140 -12.07 -13.17 2.59
CA ASP A 140 -13.04 -12.91 1.53
C ASP A 140 -13.81 -11.60 1.80
N PRO A 141 -13.74 -10.61 0.91
CA PRO A 141 -14.46 -9.35 1.06
C PRO A 141 -15.97 -9.45 0.79
N THR A 142 -16.46 -10.55 0.17
CA THR A 142 -17.84 -10.69 -0.30
C THR A 142 -18.88 -10.62 0.82
N GLY A 143 -18.53 -11.01 2.05
CA GLY A 143 -19.42 -10.99 3.19
C GLY A 143 -19.76 -9.60 3.74
N GLY A 144 -19.11 -8.53 3.27
CA GLY A 144 -19.33 -7.15 3.71
C GLY A 144 -19.01 -6.86 5.19
N ALA A 145 -18.56 -7.85 5.94
CA ALA A 145 -18.24 -7.72 7.38
C ALA A 145 -17.13 -6.69 7.65
N TRP A 146 -16.21 -6.52 6.71
CA TRP A 146 -15.12 -5.55 6.75
C TRP A 146 -15.60 -4.08 6.78
N ALA A 147 -16.81 -3.81 6.25
CA ALA A 147 -17.41 -2.48 6.31
C ALA A 147 -18.07 -2.18 7.67
N GLY A 148 -17.86 -3.03 8.67
CA GLY A 148 -18.44 -2.88 9.99
C GLY A 148 -19.83 -3.51 10.09
N GLY A 149 -20.02 -4.70 9.50
CA GLY A 149 -21.30 -5.41 9.40
C GLY A 149 -22.07 -5.51 10.71
N GLY A 150 -23.40 -5.44 10.61
CA GLY A 150 -24.33 -5.51 11.72
C GLY A 150 -25.14 -4.24 11.94
N ARG A 151 -26.08 -4.32 12.89
CA ARG A 151 -27.11 -3.29 13.12
C ARG A 151 -26.59 -1.92 13.57
N ALA A 152 -25.35 -1.81 14.01
CA ALA A 152 -24.80 -0.61 14.64
C ALA A 152 -23.31 -0.37 14.33
N GLY A 153 -22.71 -1.12 13.42
CA GLY A 153 -21.27 -1.00 13.13
C GLY A 153 -20.99 -0.24 11.83
N GLY A 154 -19.77 0.26 11.70
CA GLY A 154 -19.28 0.88 10.49
C GLY A 154 -19.82 2.28 10.22
N ILE A 155 -19.69 2.69 8.96
CA ILE A 155 -20.18 3.98 8.47
C ILE A 155 -21.50 3.74 7.74
N GLN A 156 -22.50 4.58 8.03
CA GLN A 156 -23.82 4.54 7.43
C GLN A 156 -23.99 5.68 6.44
N ALA A 157 -24.59 5.39 5.28
CA ALA A 157 -24.93 6.37 4.26
C ALA A 157 -26.45 6.49 4.12
N ARG A 158 -26.95 7.72 4.02
CA ARG A 158 -28.36 8.03 3.78
C ARG A 158 -28.49 8.97 2.60
N PRO A 159 -29.41 8.68 1.64
CA PRO A 159 -29.69 9.61 0.56
C PRO A 159 -30.39 10.85 1.11
N VAL A 160 -30.11 12.01 0.54
CA VAL A 160 -30.85 13.24 0.82
C VAL A 160 -32.04 13.32 -0.11
N GLY A 161 -33.23 13.39 0.44
CA GLY A 161 -34.47 13.41 -0.35
C GLY A 161 -34.54 14.58 -1.34
N GLY A 162 -34.74 14.29 -2.63
CA GLY A 162 -34.94 15.28 -3.69
C GLY A 162 -33.68 15.93 -4.26
N ALA A 163 -32.49 15.54 -3.83
CA ALA A 163 -31.22 16.01 -4.37
C ALA A 163 -30.28 14.84 -4.61
N GLU A 164 -29.36 14.98 -5.59
CA GLU A 164 -28.27 14.03 -5.86
C GLU A 164 -27.18 14.15 -4.78
N GLY A 165 -27.47 13.67 -3.55
CA GLY A 165 -26.52 13.79 -2.45
C GLY A 165 -26.70 12.71 -1.40
N TRP A 166 -25.65 12.50 -0.60
CA TRP A 166 -25.62 11.54 0.49
C TRP A 166 -25.11 12.19 1.77
N ARG A 167 -25.51 11.62 2.91
CA ARG A 167 -25.01 11.99 4.24
C ARG A 167 -24.40 10.76 4.90
N LEU A 168 -23.20 10.94 5.45
CA LEU A 168 -22.46 9.88 6.11
C LEU A 168 -22.43 10.08 7.62
N TYR A 169 -22.50 8.96 8.34
CA TYR A 169 -22.47 8.88 9.80
C TYR A 169 -21.62 7.72 10.25
N GLY A 170 -20.68 7.93 11.16
CA GLY A 170 -19.86 6.87 11.73
C GLY A 170 -18.37 7.24 11.83
N GLU A 171 -17.53 6.24 11.89
CA GLU A 171 -16.10 6.41 12.16
C GLU A 171 -15.27 5.39 11.40
N ALA A 172 -14.10 5.85 10.91
CA ALA A 172 -12.98 5.01 10.49
C ALA A 172 -11.76 5.33 11.36
N ALA A 173 -11.25 4.34 12.09
CA ALA A 173 -10.25 4.57 13.14
C ALA A 173 -8.81 4.57 12.66
N GLN A 174 -8.52 3.95 11.49
CA GLN A 174 -7.17 3.71 10.98
C GLN A 174 -7.12 3.97 9.47
N VAL A 175 -7.20 5.25 9.09
CA VAL A 175 -7.16 5.67 7.69
C VAL A 175 -5.77 6.16 7.35
N LEU A 176 -5.12 5.50 6.39
CA LEU A 176 -3.79 5.87 5.90
C LEU A 176 -3.84 7.29 5.32
N ASP A 177 -2.92 8.17 5.76
CA ASP A 177 -2.85 9.58 5.36
C ASP A 177 -4.16 10.38 5.51
N GLY A 178 -5.15 9.85 6.24
CA GLY A 178 -6.49 10.43 6.32
C GLY A 178 -6.54 11.83 6.94
N HIS A 179 -5.51 12.23 7.71
CA HIS A 179 -5.44 13.56 8.32
C HIS A 179 -5.16 14.67 7.29
N SER A 180 -4.41 14.36 6.22
CA SER A 180 -3.94 15.32 5.21
C SER A 180 -4.54 15.11 3.82
N ALA A 181 -5.17 13.95 3.55
CA ALA A 181 -5.77 13.68 2.24
C ALA A 181 -6.81 14.73 1.84
N GLY A 182 -6.71 15.23 0.60
CA GLY A 182 -7.65 16.18 0.02
C GLY A 182 -8.95 15.54 -0.48
N LEU A 183 -8.98 14.20 -0.57
CA LEU A 183 -10.16 13.41 -0.94
C LEU A 183 -10.19 12.11 -0.13
N LEU A 184 -11.35 11.78 0.42
CA LEU A 184 -11.58 10.48 1.07
C LEU A 184 -12.55 9.66 0.22
N LEU A 185 -12.18 8.41 -0.07
CA LEU A 185 -13.07 7.37 -0.56
C LEU A 185 -13.57 6.62 0.67
N VAL A 186 -14.83 6.80 1.03
CA VAL A 186 -15.38 6.26 2.28
C VAL A 186 -16.27 5.07 1.97
N ALA A 187 -15.93 3.91 2.54
CA ALA A 187 -16.76 2.72 2.49
C ALA A 187 -17.89 2.85 3.53
N ALA A 188 -19.13 2.86 3.07
CA ALA A 188 -20.29 3.00 3.94
C ALA A 188 -21.45 2.11 3.52
N HIS A 189 -22.28 1.71 4.49
CA HIS A 189 -23.50 0.96 4.26
C HIS A 189 -24.65 1.87 3.83
N ALA A 190 -25.27 1.55 2.70
CA ALA A 190 -26.49 2.18 2.21
C ALA A 190 -27.64 1.19 2.22
N GLY A 191 -28.86 1.70 2.47
CA GLY A 191 -30.06 0.89 2.57
C GLY A 191 -30.34 0.37 3.99
N GLY A 192 -31.58 -0.10 4.22
CA GLY A 192 -31.97 -0.69 5.51
C GLY A 192 -31.74 -2.20 5.55
N PHE A 193 -31.56 -2.74 6.77
CA PHE A 193 -31.52 -4.19 6.97
C PHE A 193 -32.82 -4.85 6.49
N PRO A 194 -32.80 -5.94 5.69
CA PRO A 194 -31.67 -6.74 5.25
C PRO A 194 -31.09 -6.36 3.86
N ARG A 195 -31.40 -5.19 3.32
CA ARG A 195 -31.00 -4.75 1.99
C ARG A 195 -29.76 -3.86 1.99
N SER A 196 -29.01 -3.85 3.10
CA SER A 196 -27.81 -3.05 3.22
C SER A 196 -26.73 -3.52 2.24
N ARG A 197 -26.17 -2.56 1.50
CA ARG A 197 -25.02 -2.76 0.60
C ARG A 197 -23.89 -1.84 1.00
N THR A 198 -22.67 -2.25 0.78
CA THR A 198 -21.50 -1.38 0.93
C THR A 198 -21.23 -0.66 -0.38
N LEU A 199 -21.15 0.66 -0.31
CA LEU A 199 -20.82 1.54 -1.43
C LEU A 199 -19.61 2.39 -1.07
N LEU A 200 -18.97 3.00 -2.08
CA LEU A 200 -17.92 3.99 -1.89
C LEU A 200 -18.46 5.41 -2.14
N PHE A 201 -18.07 6.30 -1.27
CA PHE A 201 -18.47 7.70 -1.32
C PHE A 201 -17.26 8.61 -1.35
N LEU A 202 -17.32 9.66 -2.16
CA LEU A 202 -16.34 10.74 -2.21
C LEU A 202 -16.70 11.78 -1.16
N VAL A 203 -15.76 12.08 -0.27
CA VAL A 203 -15.86 13.18 0.69
C VAL A 203 -14.69 14.13 0.47
N ARG A 204 -14.99 15.42 0.32
CA ARG A 204 -13.98 16.48 0.22
C ARG A 204 -13.84 17.17 1.58
N PRO A 205 -12.82 16.85 2.37
CA PRO A 205 -12.74 17.32 3.75
C PRO A 205 -12.71 18.84 3.92
N ASP A 206 -12.19 19.55 2.91
CA ASP A 206 -12.06 21.01 2.97
C ASP A 206 -13.39 21.74 2.82
N THR A 207 -14.40 21.10 2.23
CA THR A 207 -15.72 21.69 1.96
C THR A 207 -16.86 20.99 2.67
N ALA A 208 -16.71 19.72 3.04
CA ALA A 208 -17.75 18.95 3.71
C ALA A 208 -17.88 19.35 5.18
N ALA A 209 -19.11 19.70 5.60
CA ALA A 209 -19.40 19.90 7.02
C ALA A 209 -19.46 18.56 7.77
N GLY A 210 -19.30 18.59 9.10
CA GLY A 210 -19.50 17.44 9.97
C GLY A 210 -18.39 16.38 9.95
N ILE A 211 -17.24 16.68 9.36
CA ILE A 211 -16.07 15.80 9.38
C ILE A 211 -15.04 16.26 10.43
N VAL A 212 -14.52 15.32 11.19
CA VAL A 212 -13.38 15.54 12.10
C VAL A 212 -12.28 14.55 11.74
N ARG A 213 -11.07 15.05 11.54
CA ARG A 213 -9.88 14.27 11.23
C ARG A 213 -8.84 14.46 12.33
N ALA A 214 -8.38 13.38 12.91
CA ALA A 214 -7.34 13.40 13.95
C ALA A 214 -6.22 12.43 13.59
N ARG A 215 -4.99 12.97 13.40
CA ARG A 215 -3.79 12.16 13.24
C ARG A 215 -3.59 11.31 14.50
N ARG A 216 -3.34 10.02 14.31
CA ARG A 216 -3.08 9.07 15.40
C ARG A 216 -1.59 9.00 15.66
N THR A 217 -1.22 8.89 16.94
CA THR A 217 0.13 8.47 17.30
C THR A 217 0.30 7.03 16.88
N SER A 218 1.21 6.77 15.94
CA SER A 218 1.52 5.44 15.41
C SER A 218 2.96 5.06 15.75
N LEU A 219 3.23 3.76 15.74
CA LEU A 219 4.60 3.25 15.94
C LEU A 219 5.51 3.72 14.79
N ASP A 220 5.02 3.64 13.56
CA ASP A 220 5.69 4.16 12.37
C ASP A 220 5.11 5.53 12.00
N GLU A 221 5.88 6.58 12.25
CA GLU A 221 5.49 7.94 11.90
C GLU A 221 5.62 8.22 10.39
N THR A 222 6.38 7.39 9.66
CA THR A 222 6.57 7.53 8.22
C THR A 222 5.36 7.02 7.41
N ARG A 223 4.38 6.40 8.07
CA ARG A 223 3.09 5.95 7.52
C ARG A 223 1.97 6.40 8.45
N PRO A 224 1.61 7.68 8.41
CA PRO A 224 0.66 8.25 9.35
C PRO A 224 -0.75 7.69 9.15
N LEU A 225 -1.40 7.43 10.27
CA LEU A 225 -2.80 7.00 10.33
C LEU A 225 -3.66 8.10 10.95
N ALA A 226 -4.93 8.13 10.57
CA ALA A 226 -5.90 9.05 11.12
C ALA A 226 -7.19 8.35 11.56
N ARG A 227 -7.85 8.96 12.54
CA ARG A 227 -9.25 8.73 12.86
C ARG A 227 -10.10 9.74 12.12
N ILE A 228 -11.11 9.27 11.41
CA ILE A 228 -12.08 10.07 10.68
C ILE A 228 -13.45 9.87 11.33
N GLU A 229 -14.06 10.93 11.83
CA GLU A 229 -15.44 10.95 12.32
C GLU A 229 -16.32 11.70 11.32
N LEU A 230 -17.47 11.12 11.02
CA LEU A 230 -18.46 11.63 10.08
C LEU A 230 -19.79 11.84 10.83
N ARG A 231 -20.26 13.08 10.85
CA ARG A 231 -21.49 13.50 11.56
C ARG A 231 -22.35 14.32 10.61
N ASP A 232 -23.28 13.66 9.92
CA ASP A 232 -24.09 14.31 8.87
C ASP A 232 -23.22 14.90 7.75
N THR A 233 -22.16 14.17 7.39
CA THR A 233 -21.14 14.67 6.45
C THR A 233 -21.64 14.53 5.01
N GLU A 234 -21.52 15.59 4.23
CA GLU A 234 -21.82 15.58 2.79
C GLU A 234 -20.91 14.64 2.04
N ALA A 235 -21.50 13.85 1.14
CA ALA A 235 -20.78 12.91 0.31
C ALA A 235 -21.46 12.77 -1.07
N GLU A 236 -20.64 12.43 -2.05
CA GLU A 236 -21.04 12.09 -3.41
C GLU A 236 -20.84 10.58 -3.61
N LEU A 237 -21.78 9.89 -4.23
CA LEU A 237 -21.59 8.48 -4.57
C LEU A 237 -20.47 8.34 -5.63
N LEU A 238 -19.52 7.45 -5.41
CA LEU A 238 -18.54 7.08 -6.42
C LEU A 238 -19.20 6.11 -7.42
N GLY A 239 -19.41 6.57 -8.64
CA GLY A 239 -20.10 5.83 -9.68
C GLY A 239 -21.45 6.48 -10.08
N ALA A 240 -22.12 5.87 -11.05
CA ALA A 240 -23.36 6.41 -11.62
C ALA A 240 -24.59 6.13 -10.75
N ASP A 241 -24.63 4.96 -10.12
CA ASP A 241 -25.72 4.50 -9.30
C ASP A 241 -25.26 3.53 -8.19
N ASP A 242 -26.19 3.11 -7.35
CA ASP A 242 -25.91 2.23 -6.23
C ASP A 242 -25.96 0.72 -6.59
N THR A 243 -25.97 0.38 -7.87
CA THR A 243 -26.02 -1.02 -8.35
C THR A 243 -24.66 -1.66 -8.55
N VAL A 244 -23.59 -0.84 -8.62
CA VAL A 244 -22.23 -1.30 -8.85
C VAL A 244 -21.72 -2.11 -7.64
N ASP A 245 -21.18 -3.30 -7.91
CA ASP A 245 -20.52 -4.08 -6.85
C ASP A 245 -19.13 -3.53 -6.58
N VAL A 246 -18.98 -2.91 -5.42
CA VAL A 246 -17.72 -2.33 -4.96
C VAL A 246 -16.62 -3.42 -4.78
N ILE A 247 -17.00 -4.66 -4.48
CA ILE A 247 -16.09 -5.77 -4.26
C ILE A 247 -15.35 -6.13 -5.54
N ASP A 248 -16.02 -6.05 -6.69
CA ASP A 248 -15.42 -6.30 -8.00
C ASP A 248 -14.29 -5.31 -8.33
N ALA A 249 -14.27 -4.15 -7.69
CA ALA A 249 -13.19 -3.17 -7.82
C ALA A 249 -12.15 -3.26 -6.69
N LEU A 250 -12.59 -3.54 -5.45
CA LEU A 250 -11.69 -3.62 -4.29
C LEU A 250 -10.69 -4.77 -4.39
N ALA A 251 -11.12 -5.95 -4.84
CA ALA A 251 -10.24 -7.11 -4.94
C ALA A 251 -9.11 -6.93 -5.99
N PRO A 252 -9.37 -6.44 -7.23
CA PRO A 252 -8.29 -6.08 -8.16
C PRO A 252 -7.36 -4.99 -7.63
N ALA A 253 -7.92 -3.93 -7.02
CA ALA A 253 -7.12 -2.89 -6.38
C ALA A 253 -6.23 -3.46 -5.28
N GLY A 254 -6.76 -4.36 -4.45
CA GLY A 254 -6.01 -5.06 -3.40
C GLY A 254 -4.85 -5.87 -3.94
N ARG A 255 -5.01 -6.59 -5.05
CA ARG A 255 -3.90 -7.30 -5.70
C ARG A 255 -2.80 -6.34 -6.16
N GLY A 256 -3.16 -5.22 -6.76
CA GLY A 256 -2.21 -4.16 -7.15
C GLY A 256 -1.47 -3.58 -5.94
N VAL A 257 -2.21 -3.22 -4.91
CA VAL A 257 -1.64 -2.71 -3.64
C VAL A 257 -0.67 -3.72 -3.03
N ALA A 258 -1.01 -5.01 -3.00
CA ALA A 258 -0.13 -6.04 -2.47
C ALA A 258 1.21 -6.11 -3.20
N VAL A 259 1.20 -5.98 -4.54
CA VAL A 259 2.43 -5.93 -5.35
C VAL A 259 3.28 -4.72 -5.00
N LEU A 260 2.67 -3.54 -4.92
CA LEU A 260 3.38 -2.29 -4.63
C LEU A 260 3.97 -2.27 -3.21
N LEU A 261 3.21 -2.75 -2.23
CA LEU A 261 3.70 -2.91 -0.85
C LEU A 261 4.80 -3.96 -0.74
N ALA A 262 4.72 -5.06 -1.52
CA ALA A 262 5.79 -6.06 -1.56
C ALA A 262 7.10 -5.45 -2.10
N ALA A 263 7.03 -4.66 -3.16
CA ALA A 263 8.19 -3.95 -3.71
C ALA A 263 8.75 -2.92 -2.71
N GLU A 264 7.88 -2.13 -2.08
CA GLU A 264 8.28 -1.16 -1.04
C GLU A 264 8.98 -1.86 0.14
N ALA A 265 8.41 -2.97 0.64
CA ALA A 265 9.00 -3.75 1.73
C ALA A 265 10.36 -4.37 1.36
N VAL A 266 10.51 -4.82 0.11
CA VAL A 266 11.80 -5.29 -0.43
C VAL A 266 12.82 -4.16 -0.45
N GLY A 267 12.44 -2.97 -0.90
CA GLY A 267 13.31 -1.79 -0.89
C GLY A 267 13.79 -1.43 0.51
N ALA A 268 12.87 -1.40 1.47
CA ALA A 268 13.19 -1.15 2.88
C ALA A 268 14.12 -2.23 3.46
N ALA A 269 13.84 -3.52 3.21
CA ALA A 269 14.67 -4.63 3.67
C ALA A 269 16.08 -4.57 3.07
N ALA A 270 16.19 -4.28 1.77
CA ALA A 270 17.48 -4.15 1.10
C ALA A 270 18.31 -3.00 1.68
N SER A 271 17.70 -1.85 1.90
CA SER A 271 18.38 -0.69 2.49
C SER A 271 18.83 -0.97 3.93
N ALA A 272 17.97 -1.57 4.76
CA ALA A 272 18.34 -1.97 6.12
C ALA A 272 19.52 -2.94 6.13
N LEU A 273 19.55 -3.92 5.23
CA LEU A 273 20.65 -4.87 5.09
C LEU A 273 21.96 -4.19 4.65
N GLU A 274 21.92 -3.38 3.59
CA GLU A 274 23.09 -2.69 3.05
C GLU A 274 23.74 -1.78 4.11
N ARG A 275 22.95 -0.99 4.82
CA ARG A 275 23.43 -0.12 5.92
C ARG A 275 24.02 -0.93 7.07
N THR A 276 23.43 -2.08 7.38
CA THR A 276 23.97 -2.99 8.40
C THR A 276 25.31 -3.57 7.98
N VAL A 277 25.42 -3.96 6.70
CA VAL A 277 26.68 -4.45 6.14
C VAL A 277 27.79 -3.40 6.23
N GLU A 278 27.49 -2.15 5.88
CA GLU A 278 28.48 -1.05 6.00
C GLU A 278 28.84 -0.78 7.46
N TYR A 279 27.89 -0.79 8.37
CA TYR A 279 28.16 -0.62 9.79
C TYR A 279 29.08 -1.70 10.35
N VAL A 280 28.82 -2.98 10.08
CA VAL A 280 29.64 -4.07 10.64
C VAL A 280 31.04 -4.16 10.03
N LYS A 281 31.29 -3.56 8.85
CA LYS A 281 32.61 -3.42 8.25
C LYS A 281 33.51 -2.42 9.00
N THR A 282 32.90 -1.40 9.61
CA THR A 282 33.62 -0.31 10.25
C THR A 282 33.62 -0.41 11.77
N ARG A 283 32.59 -1.02 12.38
CA ARG A 283 32.50 -1.18 13.84
C ARG A 283 33.49 -2.21 14.34
N GLU A 284 34.37 -1.81 15.24
CA GLU A 284 35.36 -2.71 15.84
C GLU A 284 34.96 -3.15 17.25
N GLN A 285 35.11 -4.43 17.53
CA GLN A 285 35.05 -5.08 18.82
C GLN A 285 36.00 -6.28 18.84
N PHE A 286 36.54 -6.59 20.02
CA PHE A 286 37.52 -7.68 20.17
C PHE A 286 38.71 -7.57 19.23
N GLY A 287 39.20 -6.34 18.99
CA GLY A 287 40.37 -6.03 18.21
C GLY A 287 40.22 -6.14 16.69
N ARG A 288 38.98 -6.24 16.16
CA ARG A 288 38.74 -6.29 14.71
C ARG A 288 37.30 -5.87 14.36
N ALA A 289 37.04 -5.58 13.09
CA ALA A 289 35.73 -5.30 12.60
C ALA A 289 34.73 -6.44 12.91
N ILE A 290 33.55 -6.13 13.45
CA ILE A 290 32.57 -7.17 13.84
C ILE A 290 32.07 -7.99 12.65
N GLY A 291 32.05 -7.41 11.44
CA GLY A 291 31.76 -8.11 10.19
C GLY A 291 32.78 -9.16 9.79
N SER A 292 33.97 -9.21 10.45
CA SER A 292 34.96 -10.25 10.21
C SER A 292 34.63 -11.60 10.87
N PHE A 293 33.73 -11.61 11.87
CA PHE A 293 33.29 -12.83 12.53
C PHE A 293 32.34 -13.66 11.67
N GLN A 294 32.59 -14.97 11.57
CA GLN A 294 31.76 -15.87 10.75
C GLN A 294 30.27 -15.83 11.11
N ALA A 295 29.95 -15.77 12.42
CA ALA A 295 28.57 -15.71 12.86
C ALA A 295 27.81 -14.47 12.33
N VAL A 296 28.49 -13.32 12.21
CA VAL A 296 27.92 -12.10 11.62
C VAL A 296 27.79 -12.24 10.11
N LYS A 297 28.84 -12.75 9.43
CA LYS A 297 28.81 -12.97 7.97
C LYS A 297 27.69 -13.90 7.54
N HIS A 298 27.50 -15.03 8.25
CA HIS A 298 26.48 -16.01 7.91
C HIS A 298 25.07 -15.43 8.08
N ARG A 299 24.81 -14.70 9.18
CA ARG A 299 23.53 -13.99 9.37
C ARG A 299 23.24 -13.03 8.22
N LEU A 300 24.21 -12.21 7.83
CA LEU A 300 24.03 -11.25 6.73
C LEU A 300 23.83 -11.95 5.38
N ALA A 301 24.51 -13.09 5.14
CA ALA A 301 24.31 -13.90 3.95
C ALA A 301 22.89 -14.49 3.90
N ASP A 302 22.38 -15.02 5.02
CA ASP A 302 21.01 -15.55 5.11
C ASP A 302 19.98 -14.44 4.86
N LEU A 303 20.19 -13.24 5.40
CA LEU A 303 19.34 -12.09 5.13
C LEU A 303 19.35 -11.70 3.65
N TYR A 304 20.54 -11.70 3.02
CA TYR A 304 20.67 -11.41 1.60
C TYR A 304 19.83 -12.38 0.75
N VAL A 305 19.92 -13.68 1.02
CA VAL A 305 19.13 -14.70 0.31
C VAL A 305 17.63 -14.43 0.47
N ARG A 306 17.17 -14.10 1.70
CA ARG A 306 15.77 -13.77 1.97
C ARG A 306 15.27 -12.55 1.20
N VAL A 307 16.07 -11.48 1.19
CA VAL A 307 15.75 -10.23 0.47
C VAL A 307 15.69 -10.49 -1.03
N GLN A 308 16.62 -11.27 -1.60
CA GLN A 308 16.60 -11.61 -3.03
C GLN A 308 15.40 -12.49 -3.40
N ALA A 309 15.05 -13.46 -2.57
CA ALA A 309 13.84 -14.29 -2.77
C ALA A 309 12.56 -13.43 -2.73
N ALA A 310 12.46 -12.50 -1.76
CA ALA A 310 11.33 -11.58 -1.67
C ALA A 310 11.26 -10.64 -2.88
N ARG A 311 12.42 -10.14 -3.36
CA ARG A 311 12.50 -9.30 -4.58
C ARG A 311 12.00 -10.06 -5.80
N SER A 312 12.44 -11.29 -5.99
CA SER A 312 11.99 -12.14 -7.11
C SER A 312 10.47 -12.36 -7.06
N ALA A 313 9.91 -12.61 -5.87
CA ALA A 313 8.47 -12.79 -5.69
C ALA A 313 7.70 -11.49 -5.99
N ALA A 314 8.18 -10.33 -5.52
CA ALA A 314 7.54 -9.04 -5.77
C ALA A 314 7.50 -8.70 -7.26
N TYR A 315 8.60 -8.90 -7.99
CA TYR A 315 8.63 -8.64 -9.42
C TYR A 315 7.86 -9.68 -10.24
N TYR A 316 7.86 -10.94 -9.84
CA TYR A 316 6.95 -11.91 -10.45
C TYR A 316 5.49 -11.47 -10.30
N ALA A 317 5.10 -11.01 -9.11
CA ALA A 317 3.75 -10.52 -8.85
C ALA A 317 3.42 -9.22 -9.63
N ALA A 318 4.40 -8.41 -10.01
CA ALA A 318 4.17 -7.23 -10.84
C ALA A 318 3.66 -7.58 -12.25
N TRP A 319 4.04 -8.74 -12.77
CA TRP A 319 3.49 -9.29 -14.03
C TRP A 319 2.30 -10.22 -13.82
N ALA A 320 2.19 -10.84 -12.64
CA ALA A 320 1.11 -11.77 -12.27
C ALA A 320 0.44 -11.31 -10.96
N PRO A 321 -0.40 -10.25 -10.97
CA PRO A 321 -0.93 -9.63 -9.75
C PRO A 321 -1.73 -10.58 -8.84
N ALA A 322 -2.21 -11.71 -9.36
CA ALA A 322 -2.81 -12.77 -8.56
C ALA A 322 -1.85 -13.35 -7.48
N ALA A 323 -0.53 -13.27 -7.71
CA ALA A 323 0.48 -13.66 -6.73
C ALA A 323 0.80 -12.57 -5.69
N GLY A 324 0.15 -11.40 -5.78
CA GLY A 324 0.46 -10.22 -4.96
C GLY A 324 0.43 -10.48 -3.46
N SER A 325 -0.60 -11.15 -2.94
CA SER A 325 -0.72 -11.44 -1.50
C SER A 325 0.39 -12.39 -1.00
N LEU A 326 0.81 -13.36 -1.82
CA LEU A 326 1.93 -14.25 -1.48
C LEU A 326 3.25 -13.50 -1.50
N ALA A 327 3.48 -12.65 -2.51
CA ALA A 327 4.66 -11.79 -2.60
C ALA A 327 4.73 -10.82 -1.41
N LEU A 328 3.59 -10.23 -1.03
CA LEU A 328 3.50 -9.35 0.15
C LEU A 328 3.85 -10.11 1.43
N ALA A 329 3.31 -11.30 1.63
CA ALA A 329 3.63 -12.13 2.80
C ALA A 329 5.13 -12.42 2.90
N GLN A 330 5.77 -12.75 1.77
CA GLN A 330 7.21 -13.02 1.71
C GLN A 330 8.04 -11.75 1.98
N ALA A 331 7.61 -10.61 1.43
CA ALA A 331 8.31 -9.34 1.56
C ALA A 331 8.20 -8.77 3.00
N LEU A 332 7.00 -8.80 3.60
CA LEU A 332 6.80 -8.36 4.99
C LEU A 332 7.61 -9.21 5.98
N GLU A 333 7.65 -10.53 5.80
CA GLU A 333 8.46 -11.39 6.65
C GLU A 333 9.96 -11.12 6.47
N SER A 334 10.42 -10.92 5.22
CA SER A 334 11.80 -10.55 4.92
C SER A 334 12.18 -9.22 5.57
N LEU A 335 11.33 -8.19 5.45
CA LEU A 335 11.56 -6.89 6.07
C LEU A 335 11.59 -7.00 7.60
N ARG A 336 10.64 -7.71 8.21
CA ARG A 336 10.59 -7.90 9.66
C ARG A 336 11.85 -8.54 10.20
N ILE A 337 12.31 -9.63 9.58
CA ILE A 337 13.52 -10.36 10.01
C ILE A 337 14.76 -9.49 9.79
N THR A 338 14.88 -8.86 8.62
CA THR A 338 16.04 -8.02 8.27
C THR A 338 16.15 -6.80 9.17
N ALA A 339 15.04 -6.11 9.44
CA ALA A 339 15.02 -4.94 10.31
C ALA A 339 15.31 -5.30 11.78
N ALA A 340 14.82 -6.43 12.27
CA ALA A 340 15.14 -6.93 13.61
C ALA A 340 16.64 -7.25 13.75
N GLU A 341 17.23 -7.95 12.79
CA GLU A 341 18.65 -8.24 12.76
C GLU A 341 19.51 -6.98 12.59
N ALA A 342 19.04 -5.99 11.81
CA ALA A 342 19.71 -4.69 11.71
C ALA A 342 19.82 -4.02 13.08
N VAL A 343 18.71 -3.91 13.84
CA VAL A 343 18.73 -3.38 15.21
C VAL A 343 19.69 -4.18 16.08
N GLN A 344 19.65 -5.51 16.02
CA GLN A 344 20.51 -6.38 16.82
C GLN A 344 22.00 -6.18 16.52
N LEU A 345 22.38 -6.09 15.23
CA LEU A 345 23.77 -5.95 14.81
C LEU A 345 24.34 -4.54 15.05
N HIS A 346 23.49 -3.51 15.11
CA HIS A 346 23.88 -2.17 15.53
C HIS A 346 24.04 -2.06 17.07
N GLY A 347 23.46 -3.00 17.83
CA GLY A 347 23.48 -2.98 19.29
C GLY A 347 22.71 -1.79 19.86
N GLY A 348 23.15 -1.22 20.97
CA GLY A 348 22.43 -0.16 21.70
C GLY A 348 22.06 1.05 20.85
N ILE A 349 22.89 1.46 19.89
CA ILE A 349 22.58 2.60 19.02
C ILE A 349 21.40 2.31 18.09
N GLY A 350 21.19 1.05 17.69
CA GLY A 350 20.18 0.66 16.69
C GLY A 350 18.73 0.94 17.09
N PHE A 351 18.42 1.11 18.39
CA PHE A 351 17.07 1.46 18.84
C PHE A 351 16.97 2.89 19.39
N THR A 352 18.04 3.68 19.34
CA THR A 352 18.03 5.09 19.73
C THR A 352 17.60 5.99 18.58
N TRP A 353 17.14 7.21 18.89
CA TRP A 353 16.82 8.22 17.88
C TRP A 353 18.02 8.78 17.11
N GLU A 354 19.24 8.43 17.53
CA GLU A 354 20.49 8.82 16.86
C GLU A 354 20.74 8.01 15.59
N HIS A 355 20.13 6.82 15.48
CA HIS A 355 20.31 5.92 14.33
C HIS A 355 18.97 5.60 13.66
N GLU A 356 18.98 5.28 12.38
CA GLU A 356 17.78 5.03 11.58
C GLU A 356 17.28 3.57 11.58
N ALA A 357 18.05 2.62 12.11
CA ALA A 357 17.69 1.19 12.09
C ALA A 357 16.31 0.92 12.68
N HIS A 358 15.94 1.64 13.76
CA HIS A 358 14.62 1.51 14.38
C HIS A 358 13.46 1.95 13.47
N LEU A 359 13.70 2.82 12.48
CA LEU A 359 12.65 3.28 11.56
C LEU A 359 12.20 2.13 10.64
N TYR A 360 13.16 1.34 10.13
CA TYR A 360 12.85 0.13 9.33
C TYR A 360 12.10 -0.92 10.15
N PHE A 361 12.48 -1.09 11.42
CA PHE A 361 11.78 -2.00 12.33
C PHE A 361 10.33 -1.55 12.60
N LYS A 362 10.12 -0.27 12.83
CA LYS A 362 8.79 0.33 13.03
C LYS A 362 7.92 0.21 11.78
N ARG A 363 8.48 0.47 10.59
CA ARG A 363 7.81 0.28 9.30
C ARG A 363 7.37 -1.18 9.13
N ALA A 364 8.26 -2.14 9.40
CA ALA A 364 7.95 -3.57 9.30
C ALA A 364 6.76 -3.96 10.17
N ALA A 365 6.75 -3.51 11.43
CA ALA A 365 5.67 -3.80 12.37
C ALA A 365 4.35 -3.13 11.96
N ALA A 366 4.38 -1.88 11.50
CA ALA A 366 3.20 -1.15 11.07
C ALA A 366 2.57 -1.75 9.81
N ASP A 367 3.38 -2.11 8.82
CA ASP A 367 2.89 -2.72 7.59
C ASP A 367 2.29 -4.11 7.82
N GLU A 368 2.89 -4.91 8.71
CA GLU A 368 2.34 -6.22 9.09
C GLU A 368 0.98 -6.08 9.79
N LEU A 369 0.79 -5.05 10.62
CA LEU A 369 -0.50 -4.80 11.29
C LEU A 369 -1.57 -4.25 10.35
N LEU A 370 -1.20 -3.41 9.39
CA LEU A 370 -2.16 -2.72 8.52
C LEU A 370 -2.58 -3.57 7.30
N PHE A 371 -1.64 -4.32 6.71
CA PHE A 371 -1.84 -5.07 5.47
C PHE A 371 -1.72 -6.59 5.64
N GLY A 372 -1.41 -7.07 6.83
CA GLY A 372 -1.26 -8.47 7.20
C GLY A 372 -2.26 -8.92 8.28
N PRO A 373 -1.84 -9.75 9.21
CA PRO A 373 -0.49 -10.29 9.39
C PRO A 373 -0.11 -11.38 8.39
N VAL A 374 1.19 -11.66 8.29
CA VAL A 374 1.77 -12.60 7.32
C VAL A 374 1.08 -13.96 7.30
N HIS A 375 0.75 -14.53 8.47
CA HIS A 375 0.10 -15.83 8.54
C HIS A 375 -1.31 -15.82 7.93
N ARG A 376 -2.08 -14.71 8.05
CA ARG A 376 -3.40 -14.58 7.41
C ARG A 376 -3.30 -14.40 5.91
N LEU A 377 -2.29 -13.66 5.42
CA LEU A 377 -2.01 -13.57 4.00
C LEU A 377 -1.76 -14.96 3.40
N ARG A 378 -0.90 -15.76 4.05
CA ARG A 378 -0.59 -17.13 3.61
C ARG A 378 -1.78 -18.06 3.70
N ASP A 379 -2.54 -18.01 4.78
CA ASP A 379 -3.74 -18.81 4.97
C ASP A 379 -4.77 -18.51 3.87
N HIS A 380 -5.05 -17.25 3.61
CA HIS A 380 -6.00 -16.86 2.57
C HIS A 380 -5.57 -17.33 1.18
N VAL A 381 -4.29 -17.17 0.82
CA VAL A 381 -3.74 -17.67 -0.46
C VAL A 381 -3.83 -19.20 -0.53
N ALA A 382 -3.52 -19.90 0.55
CA ALA A 382 -3.62 -21.37 0.60
C ALA A 382 -5.06 -21.85 0.42
N GLN A 383 -6.02 -21.15 1.01
CA GLN A 383 -7.45 -21.43 0.82
C GLN A 383 -7.88 -21.20 -0.63
N GLN A 384 -7.49 -20.06 -1.23
CA GLN A 384 -7.79 -19.76 -2.63
C GLN A 384 -7.18 -20.79 -3.60
N ALA A 385 -6.00 -21.30 -3.29
CA ALA A 385 -5.32 -22.33 -4.07
C ALA A 385 -5.86 -23.74 -3.82
N GLY A 386 -6.76 -23.93 -2.86
CA GLY A 386 -7.32 -25.24 -2.49
C GLY A 386 -6.28 -26.19 -1.90
N LEU A 387 -5.18 -25.69 -1.29
CA LEU A 387 -4.08 -26.52 -0.80
C LEU A 387 -4.47 -27.47 0.34
N PHE A 388 -5.47 -27.10 1.13
CA PHE A 388 -5.91 -27.90 2.29
C PHE A 388 -7.28 -28.55 2.08
N GLY A 389 -7.86 -28.43 0.86
CA GLY A 389 -9.20 -28.89 0.53
C GLY A 389 -10.30 -28.08 1.23
N PRO A 390 -11.52 -28.09 0.73
CA PRO A 390 -12.64 -27.47 1.44
C PRO A 390 -12.95 -28.27 2.71
N PRO A 391 -13.35 -27.64 3.80
CA PRO A 391 -13.72 -28.33 5.04
C PRO A 391 -14.89 -29.32 4.88
N ASN A 392 -15.55 -29.40 3.73
CA ASN A 392 -16.71 -30.22 3.42
C ASN A 392 -16.59 -31.04 2.12
N GLY A 393 -15.42 -31.56 1.75
CA GLY A 393 -15.31 -32.61 0.72
C GLY A 393 -15.67 -32.24 -0.72
N GLN A 394 -15.81 -30.98 -1.09
CA GLN A 394 -15.95 -30.57 -2.48
C GLN A 394 -14.59 -30.52 -3.17
N PRO A 395 -14.44 -31.06 -4.42
CA PRO A 395 -13.17 -31.01 -5.13
C PRO A 395 -12.77 -29.55 -5.46
N PRO A 396 -11.47 -29.23 -5.46
CA PRO A 396 -10.99 -27.87 -5.76
C PRO A 396 -11.42 -27.46 -7.17
N SER A 397 -11.91 -26.22 -7.33
CA SER A 397 -12.18 -25.66 -8.63
C SER A 397 -10.85 -25.45 -9.39
N SER A 398 -10.74 -26.03 -10.59
CA SER A 398 -9.53 -26.10 -11.42
C SER A 398 -9.06 -24.74 -12.03
N SER A 399 -9.55 -23.60 -11.56
CA SER A 399 -9.31 -22.29 -12.17
C SER A 399 -8.25 -21.39 -11.50
N ALA A 400 -7.63 -21.83 -10.40
CA ALA A 400 -6.77 -20.93 -9.61
C ALA A 400 -5.33 -20.76 -10.14
N PHE A 401 -4.84 -21.65 -11.02
CA PHE A 401 -3.49 -21.59 -11.61
C PHE A 401 -3.50 -21.99 -13.09
N ALA A 402 -4.28 -21.30 -13.94
CA ALA A 402 -4.08 -21.41 -15.37
C ALA A 402 -2.80 -20.63 -15.73
N ALA A 403 -1.77 -21.34 -16.17
CA ALA A 403 -0.63 -20.72 -16.84
C ALA A 403 -1.13 -19.87 -18.03
N PRO A 404 -0.51 -18.72 -18.33
CA PRO A 404 -0.88 -17.93 -19.50
C PRO A 404 -0.77 -18.81 -20.75
N GLY A 405 -1.88 -18.88 -21.50
CA GLY A 405 -2.04 -19.75 -22.64
C GLY A 405 -0.89 -19.68 -23.63
N SER A 406 -0.47 -20.84 -24.08
CA SER A 406 0.39 -21.03 -25.25
C SER A 406 -0.20 -20.28 -26.45
N ALA A 407 0.58 -19.34 -26.98
CA ALA A 407 0.28 -18.64 -28.21
C ALA A 407 -0.04 -19.63 -29.35
N GLU A 408 -1.12 -19.37 -30.04
CA GLU A 408 -1.47 -20.01 -31.30
C GLU A 408 -0.27 -20.03 -32.27
N GLN A 409 0.07 -21.23 -32.72
CA GLN A 409 0.92 -21.41 -33.87
C GLN A 409 0.18 -20.87 -35.10
N VAL A 410 0.62 -19.75 -35.63
CA VAL A 410 0.28 -19.34 -37.00
C VAL A 410 1.14 -20.17 -37.93
N ALA A 411 0.53 -21.06 -38.65
CA ALA A 411 1.12 -21.79 -39.76
C ALA A 411 1.19 -20.88 -41.01
N VAL A 412 2.41 -20.88 -41.61
CA VAL A 412 2.88 -20.39 -42.92
C VAL A 412 2.88 -18.96 -43.17
#